data_f3fa6471b720e5aeac625e023ffda267
#
_entry.id   f3fa6471b720e5aeac625e023ffda267
#
_cell.length_a   1.000
_cell.length_b   1.000
_cell.length_c   1.000
_cell.angle_alpha   90.00
_cell.angle_beta   90.00
_cell.angle_gamma   90.00
#
_symmetry.space_group_name_H-M   'P 1'
#
loop_
_entity.id
_entity.type
_entity.pdbx_description
1 polymer ?
#
loop_
_entity_poly.entity_id
_entity_poly.type
_entity_poly.pdbx_seq_one_letter_code
_entity_poly.pdbx_strand_id
1 'polypeptide(L)'
;MTGRRTWCVLPLLAIFSLLVLISGCATMKETFRIEEKAEVSLPAEQLITKGMEEFNIGKYFLAIEYFNEILDRYPFSPQAPLAELKAADSNYYMERYEEALVLYREFEERHPTNEAISYVMYQKGMCSYNRIDRIDRDTSGAIESIQSFEELLRAFPNSPYTNEAKARIQAATQFLINHEFSVVEFYLRTKKYSQAETRLNYLLAMYPDSSVAPKAREILDLIEAGTPPRYGLGHWFKNLSLPDWMDFMD
;
A
#
# COMPACT_ATOMS: atom_id res chain seq x y z
N MET A 1 -19.48 -33.06 83.24
CA MET A 1 -18.98 -34.16 82.39
C MET A 1 -19.63 -34.06 81.04
N THR A 2 -19.09 -33.26 80.14
CA THR A 2 -19.50 -33.21 78.73
C THR A 2 -18.38 -32.55 77.87
N GLY A 3 -17.42 -33.31 77.42
CA GLY A 3 -16.34 -32.69 76.67
C GLY A 3 -15.44 -33.69 75.91
N ARG A 4 -16.00 -34.65 75.16
CA ARG A 4 -15.17 -35.63 74.46
C ARG A 4 -15.68 -36.10 73.12
N ARG A 5 -16.72 -35.48 72.54
CA ARG A 5 -17.30 -35.94 71.26
C ARG A 5 -17.03 -35.09 70.08
N THR A 6 -16.40 -33.93 70.16
CA THR A 6 -16.19 -32.98 69.06
C THR A 6 -14.85 -33.17 68.35
N TRP A 7 -13.90 -33.92 68.87
CA TRP A 7 -12.55 -34.03 68.25
C TRP A 7 -12.43 -35.04 67.13
N CYS A 8 -13.39 -35.97 66.97
CA CYS A 8 -13.34 -36.92 65.85
C CYS A 8 -14.05 -36.47 64.57
N VAL A 9 -14.87 -35.43 64.64
CA VAL A 9 -15.65 -34.96 63.48
C VAL A 9 -14.86 -34.01 62.58
N LEU A 10 -13.97 -33.19 63.16
CA LEU A 10 -13.13 -32.27 62.45
C LEU A 10 -12.20 -32.94 61.44
N PRO A 11 -11.44 -34.01 61.74
CA PRO A 11 -10.57 -34.67 60.79
C PRO A 11 -11.35 -35.40 59.68
N LEU A 12 -12.53 -35.93 59.98
CA LEU A 12 -13.41 -36.57 59.00
C LEU A 12 -13.97 -35.58 57.94
N LEU A 13 -14.34 -34.38 58.36
CA LEU A 13 -14.78 -33.30 57.45
C LEU A 13 -13.63 -32.78 56.63
N ALA A 14 -12.41 -32.69 57.13
CA ALA A 14 -11.22 -32.30 56.37
C ALA A 14 -10.85 -33.34 55.31
N ILE A 15 -10.94 -34.64 55.63
CA ILE A 15 -10.68 -35.73 54.66
C ILE A 15 -11.76 -35.77 53.58
N PHE A 16 -13.04 -35.53 53.93
CA PHE A 16 -14.13 -35.49 52.98
C PHE A 16 -14.01 -34.30 52.02
N SER A 17 -13.60 -33.11 52.51
CA SER A 17 -13.35 -31.93 51.69
C SER A 17 -12.15 -32.12 50.73
N LEU A 18 -11.11 -32.83 51.19
CA LEU A 18 -9.94 -33.14 50.36
C LEU A 18 -10.27 -34.16 49.24
N LEU A 19 -11.15 -35.14 49.53
CA LEU A 19 -11.63 -36.10 48.53
C LEU A 19 -12.50 -35.44 47.44
N VAL A 20 -13.32 -34.44 47.80
CA VAL A 20 -14.14 -33.67 46.84
C VAL A 20 -13.27 -32.82 45.92
N LEU A 21 -12.16 -32.26 46.42
CA LEU A 21 -11.22 -31.48 45.63
C LEU A 21 -10.42 -32.34 44.62
N ILE A 22 -10.13 -33.61 44.95
CA ILE A 22 -9.41 -34.52 44.09
C ILE A 22 -10.33 -35.09 43.00
N SER A 23 -11.62 -35.29 43.25
CA SER A 23 -12.59 -35.77 42.24
C SER A 23 -13.00 -34.66 41.25
N GLY A 24 -12.86 -33.38 41.60
CA GLY A 24 -13.21 -32.25 40.76
C GLY A 24 -12.27 -32.07 39.56
N CYS A 25 -11.02 -32.52 39.66
CA CYS A 25 -10.04 -32.38 38.58
C CYS A 25 -10.21 -33.36 37.39
N ALA A 26 -10.87 -34.49 37.62
CA ALA A 26 -11.10 -35.47 36.55
C ALA A 26 -12.30 -35.11 35.67
N THR A 27 -13.35 -34.53 36.25
CA THR A 27 -14.58 -34.14 35.54
C THR A 27 -14.42 -32.84 34.77
N MET A 28 -13.45 -31.98 35.16
CA MET A 28 -13.18 -30.72 34.48
C MET A 28 -12.45 -30.89 33.15
N LYS A 29 -11.75 -32.02 32.95
CA LYS A 29 -11.11 -32.35 31.66
C LYS A 29 -12.08 -32.76 30.55
N GLU A 30 -13.24 -33.28 30.90
CA GLU A 30 -14.26 -33.69 29.93
C GLU A 30 -15.15 -32.52 29.51
N THR A 31 -15.38 -31.52 30.38
CA THR A 31 -16.18 -30.33 30.04
C THR A 31 -15.42 -29.28 29.29
N PHE A 32 -14.08 -29.30 29.29
CA PHE A 32 -13.20 -28.47 28.44
C PHE A 32 -12.56 -29.28 27.30
N ARG A 33 -13.14 -30.41 26.93
CA ARG A 33 -12.95 -30.90 25.58
C ARG A 33 -13.70 -29.94 24.67
N ILE A 34 -13.05 -28.81 24.34
CA ILE A 34 -13.29 -28.10 23.09
C ILE A 34 -13.15 -29.24 22.07
N GLU A 35 -14.25 -29.74 21.57
CA GLU A 35 -14.22 -30.46 20.31
C GLU A 35 -13.54 -29.46 19.37
N GLU A 36 -12.27 -29.67 19.14
CA GLU A 36 -11.60 -29.19 17.96
C GLU A 36 -12.37 -29.89 16.84
N LYS A 37 -13.52 -29.32 16.47
CA LYS A 37 -14.21 -29.64 15.24
C LYS A 37 -13.08 -29.59 14.23
N ALA A 38 -12.65 -30.74 13.75
CA ALA A 38 -11.78 -30.78 12.59
C ALA A 38 -12.49 -29.89 11.56
N GLU A 39 -12.02 -28.65 11.47
CA GLU A 39 -12.56 -27.66 10.55
C GLU A 39 -12.38 -28.32 9.20
N VAL A 40 -13.48 -28.84 8.65
CA VAL A 40 -13.46 -29.49 7.35
C VAL A 40 -13.02 -28.41 6.37
N SER A 41 -11.71 -28.36 6.13
CA SER A 41 -11.15 -27.38 5.23
C SER A 41 -11.78 -27.59 3.86
N LEU A 42 -12.31 -26.51 3.31
CA LEU A 42 -12.87 -26.55 1.96
C LEU A 42 -11.74 -26.84 0.96
N PRO A 43 -12.02 -27.60 -0.12
CA PRO A 43 -11.07 -27.75 -1.22
C PRO A 43 -10.67 -26.41 -1.84
N ALA A 44 -9.49 -26.32 -2.43
CA ALA A 44 -8.97 -25.09 -3.04
C ALA A 44 -9.94 -24.49 -4.08
N GLU A 45 -10.66 -25.31 -4.84
CA GLU A 45 -11.67 -24.89 -5.81
C GLU A 45 -12.87 -24.17 -5.17
N GLN A 46 -13.26 -24.60 -3.98
CA GLN A 46 -14.36 -23.96 -3.26
C GLN A 46 -13.87 -22.68 -2.55
N LEU A 47 -12.65 -22.70 -2.02
CA LEU A 47 -12.04 -21.53 -1.39
C LEU A 47 -11.84 -20.41 -2.40
N ILE A 48 -11.31 -20.72 -3.61
CA ILE A 48 -11.12 -19.67 -4.63
C ILE A 48 -12.46 -19.11 -5.10
N THR A 49 -13.49 -19.93 -5.24
CA THR A 49 -14.82 -19.47 -5.61
C THR A 49 -15.38 -18.50 -4.57
N LYS A 50 -15.33 -18.87 -3.29
CA LYS A 50 -15.78 -17.99 -2.19
C LYS A 50 -14.97 -16.71 -2.10
N GLY A 51 -13.63 -16.81 -2.20
CA GLY A 51 -12.77 -15.63 -2.22
C GLY A 51 -13.12 -14.66 -3.34
N MET A 52 -13.40 -15.18 -4.55
CA MET A 52 -13.83 -14.38 -5.70
C MET A 52 -15.24 -13.79 -5.53
N GLU A 53 -16.17 -14.49 -4.90
CA GLU A 53 -17.50 -13.96 -4.57
C GLU A 53 -17.37 -12.76 -3.63
N GLU A 54 -16.61 -12.89 -2.55
CA GLU A 54 -16.38 -11.78 -1.59
C GLU A 54 -15.59 -10.62 -2.22
N PHE A 55 -14.61 -10.92 -3.06
CA PHE A 55 -13.86 -9.91 -3.83
C PHE A 55 -14.77 -9.09 -4.74
N ASN A 56 -15.66 -9.76 -5.50
CA ASN A 56 -16.54 -9.11 -6.47
C ASN A 56 -17.60 -8.20 -5.82
N ILE A 57 -17.96 -8.45 -4.57
CA ILE A 57 -18.86 -7.57 -3.80
C ILE A 57 -18.11 -6.55 -2.92
N GLY A 58 -16.78 -6.43 -3.09
CA GLY A 58 -15.97 -5.43 -2.41
C GLY A 58 -15.59 -5.77 -0.96
N LYS A 59 -15.84 -6.99 -0.49
CA LYS A 59 -15.45 -7.46 0.84
C LYS A 59 -14.01 -7.98 0.83
N TYR A 60 -13.07 -7.13 0.49
CA TYR A 60 -11.67 -7.48 0.25
C TYR A 60 -10.98 -8.14 1.45
N PHE A 61 -11.29 -7.70 2.66
CA PHE A 61 -10.74 -8.32 3.86
C PHE A 61 -11.11 -9.81 3.96
N LEU A 62 -12.38 -10.14 3.76
CA LEU A 62 -12.86 -11.52 3.80
C LEU A 62 -12.33 -12.35 2.61
N ALA A 63 -12.22 -11.72 1.44
CA ALA A 63 -11.61 -12.36 0.27
C ALA A 63 -10.15 -12.77 0.54
N ILE A 64 -9.36 -11.91 1.20
CA ILE A 64 -7.97 -12.21 1.59
C ILE A 64 -7.90 -13.44 2.51
N GLU A 65 -8.84 -13.61 3.45
CA GLU A 65 -8.86 -14.79 4.33
C GLU A 65 -8.99 -16.08 3.53
N TYR A 66 -9.89 -16.13 2.54
CA TYR A 66 -10.04 -17.31 1.66
C TYR A 66 -8.82 -17.53 0.77
N PHE A 67 -8.21 -16.46 0.23
CA PHE A 67 -7.02 -16.58 -0.61
C PHE A 67 -5.82 -17.05 0.23
N ASN A 68 -5.62 -16.53 1.43
CA ASN A 68 -4.57 -16.98 2.33
C ASN A 68 -4.76 -18.43 2.77
N GLU A 69 -5.98 -18.88 3.01
CA GLU A 69 -6.25 -20.29 3.33
C GLU A 69 -5.81 -21.22 2.17
N ILE A 70 -5.97 -20.78 0.90
CA ILE A 70 -5.43 -21.53 -0.24
C ILE A 70 -3.91 -21.58 -0.20
N LEU A 71 -3.25 -20.44 0.05
CA LEU A 71 -1.80 -20.34 0.05
C LEU A 71 -1.16 -21.15 1.19
N ASP A 72 -1.82 -21.20 2.33
CA ASP A 72 -1.35 -21.94 3.51
C ASP A 72 -1.56 -23.45 3.38
N ARG A 73 -2.73 -23.88 2.89
CA ARG A 73 -3.10 -25.30 2.87
C ARG A 73 -2.86 -25.98 1.53
N TYR A 74 -2.92 -25.23 0.44
CA TYR A 74 -2.86 -25.76 -0.94
C TYR A 74 -1.86 -24.97 -1.83
N PRO A 75 -0.62 -24.70 -1.36
CA PRO A 75 0.33 -23.81 -2.06
C PRO A 75 0.72 -24.29 -3.46
N PHE A 76 0.56 -25.58 -3.74
CA PHE A 76 0.85 -26.16 -5.06
C PHE A 76 -0.40 -26.46 -5.90
N SER A 77 -1.55 -25.95 -5.49
CA SER A 77 -2.77 -26.11 -6.25
C SER A 77 -2.77 -25.22 -7.50
N PRO A 78 -3.51 -25.58 -8.56
CA PRO A 78 -3.70 -24.72 -9.72
C PRO A 78 -4.33 -23.36 -9.38
N GLN A 79 -5.00 -23.25 -8.23
CA GLN A 79 -5.67 -22.05 -7.74
C GLN A 79 -4.71 -21.08 -7.01
N ALA A 80 -3.55 -21.57 -6.54
CA ALA A 80 -2.62 -20.77 -5.76
C ALA A 80 -2.14 -19.51 -6.47
N PRO A 81 -1.72 -19.51 -7.76
CA PRO A 81 -1.31 -18.28 -8.43
C PRO A 81 -2.42 -17.24 -8.54
N LEU A 82 -3.68 -17.68 -8.75
CA LEU A 82 -4.82 -16.77 -8.78
C LEU A 82 -5.10 -16.20 -7.38
N ALA A 83 -4.99 -17.02 -6.33
CA ALA A 83 -5.16 -16.57 -4.95
C ALA A 83 -4.12 -15.53 -4.56
N GLU A 84 -2.84 -15.74 -4.90
CA GLU A 84 -1.75 -14.77 -4.70
C GLU A 84 -2.06 -13.43 -5.37
N LEU A 85 -2.42 -13.46 -6.64
CA LEU A 85 -2.73 -12.26 -7.40
C LEU A 85 -3.95 -11.53 -6.81
N LYS A 86 -5.00 -12.26 -6.43
CA LYS A 86 -6.22 -11.67 -5.87
C LYS A 86 -6.05 -11.19 -4.43
N ALA A 87 -5.14 -11.75 -3.66
CA ALA A 87 -4.74 -11.21 -2.36
C ALA A 87 -4.02 -9.86 -2.53
N ALA A 88 -3.15 -9.72 -3.54
CA ALA A 88 -2.52 -8.45 -3.89
C ALA A 88 -3.56 -7.40 -4.35
N ASP A 89 -4.46 -7.78 -5.27
CA ASP A 89 -5.56 -6.92 -5.74
C ASP A 89 -6.44 -6.45 -4.57
N SER A 90 -6.76 -7.35 -3.63
CA SER A 90 -7.58 -7.02 -2.46
C SER A 90 -6.92 -5.97 -1.57
N ASN A 91 -5.60 -6.09 -1.33
CA ASN A 91 -4.86 -5.07 -0.59
C ASN A 91 -4.84 -3.74 -1.33
N TYR A 92 -4.68 -3.76 -2.67
CA TYR A 92 -4.75 -2.55 -3.50
C TYR A 92 -6.10 -1.83 -3.36
N TYR A 93 -7.22 -2.55 -3.46
CA TYR A 93 -8.55 -1.97 -3.30
C TYR A 93 -8.89 -1.54 -1.86
N MET A 94 -8.14 -2.03 -0.88
CA MET A 94 -8.18 -1.54 0.51
C MET A 94 -7.24 -0.34 0.73
N GLU A 95 -6.65 0.21 -0.33
CA GLU A 95 -5.67 1.32 -0.30
C GLU A 95 -4.39 0.99 0.50
N ARG A 96 -4.13 -0.30 0.74
CA ARG A 96 -2.90 -0.80 1.36
C ARG A 96 -1.83 -0.98 0.29
N TYR A 97 -1.40 0.15 -0.28
CA TYR A 97 -0.55 0.12 -1.48
C TYR A 97 0.83 -0.46 -1.25
N GLU A 98 1.39 -0.32 -0.05
CA GLU A 98 2.70 -0.88 0.28
C GLU A 98 2.65 -2.41 0.38
N GLU A 99 1.63 -2.94 1.08
CA GLU A 99 1.39 -4.38 1.17
C GLU A 99 1.07 -4.99 -0.19
N ALA A 100 0.23 -4.33 -0.98
CA ALA A 100 -0.08 -4.77 -2.34
C ALA A 100 1.17 -4.81 -3.22
N LEU A 101 2.04 -3.79 -3.14
CA LEU A 101 3.30 -3.72 -3.89
C LEU A 101 4.23 -4.89 -3.57
N VAL A 102 4.33 -5.27 -2.29
CA VAL A 102 5.12 -6.44 -1.87
C VAL A 102 4.57 -7.71 -2.50
N LEU A 103 3.25 -7.94 -2.40
CA LEU A 103 2.60 -9.13 -2.94
C LEU A 103 2.71 -9.21 -4.48
N TYR A 104 2.59 -8.09 -5.19
CA TYR A 104 2.80 -8.07 -6.64
C TYR A 104 4.24 -8.37 -7.04
N ARG A 105 5.25 -7.89 -6.28
CA ARG A 105 6.66 -8.24 -6.51
C ARG A 105 6.91 -9.74 -6.29
N GLU A 106 6.38 -10.29 -5.22
CA GLU A 106 6.49 -11.73 -4.94
C GLU A 106 5.81 -12.58 -6.02
N PHE A 107 4.66 -12.15 -6.54
CA PHE A 107 4.00 -12.83 -7.65
C PHE A 107 4.87 -12.80 -8.92
N GLU A 108 5.43 -11.65 -9.27
CA GLU A 108 6.31 -11.50 -10.43
C GLU A 108 7.56 -12.40 -10.33
N GLU A 109 8.17 -12.47 -9.15
CA GLU A 109 9.35 -13.32 -8.89
C GLU A 109 9.01 -14.81 -8.98
N ARG A 110 7.87 -15.24 -8.45
CA ARG A 110 7.46 -16.65 -8.44
C ARG A 110 6.87 -17.12 -9.77
N HIS A 111 6.26 -16.23 -10.52
CA HIS A 111 5.52 -16.55 -11.75
C HIS A 111 5.95 -15.70 -12.95
N PRO A 112 7.24 -15.61 -13.32
CA PRO A 112 7.74 -14.66 -14.32
C PRO A 112 7.20 -14.88 -15.73
N THR A 113 6.65 -16.06 -16.03
CA THR A 113 6.06 -16.41 -17.33
C THR A 113 4.54 -16.42 -17.33
N ASN A 114 3.90 -15.99 -16.24
CA ASN A 114 2.45 -15.95 -16.16
C ASN A 114 1.87 -14.88 -17.09
N GLU A 115 0.74 -15.16 -17.71
CA GLU A 115 0.07 -14.22 -18.61
C GLU A 115 -0.33 -12.90 -17.95
N ALA A 116 -0.52 -12.90 -16.63
CA ALA A 116 -0.86 -11.71 -15.86
C ALA A 116 0.33 -10.79 -15.56
N ILE A 117 1.57 -11.10 -15.96
CA ILE A 117 2.75 -10.31 -15.59
C ILE A 117 2.64 -8.85 -16.05
N SER A 118 2.14 -8.59 -17.25
CA SER A 118 1.94 -7.21 -17.71
C SER A 118 0.94 -6.42 -16.84
N TYR A 119 -0.10 -7.09 -16.32
CA TYR A 119 -1.02 -6.54 -15.33
C TYR A 119 -0.32 -6.28 -13.99
N VAL A 120 0.44 -7.25 -13.49
CA VAL A 120 1.18 -7.12 -12.22
C VAL A 120 2.16 -5.94 -12.26
N MET A 121 2.93 -5.81 -13.35
CA MET A 121 3.83 -4.67 -13.54
C MET A 121 3.09 -3.33 -13.57
N TYR A 122 1.92 -3.29 -14.21
CA TYR A 122 1.07 -2.12 -14.20
C TYR A 122 0.60 -1.79 -12.78
N GLN A 123 0.12 -2.77 -12.02
CA GLN A 123 -0.35 -2.57 -10.65
C GLN A 123 0.78 -2.16 -9.68
N LYS A 124 2.00 -2.64 -9.87
CA LYS A 124 3.19 -2.14 -9.15
C LYS A 124 3.36 -0.63 -9.35
N GLY A 125 3.27 -0.19 -10.60
CA GLY A 125 3.32 1.25 -10.93
C GLY A 125 2.17 2.02 -10.29
N MET A 126 0.95 1.47 -10.30
CA MET A 126 -0.23 2.08 -9.68
C MET A 126 -0.13 2.15 -8.15
N CYS A 127 0.44 1.14 -7.48
CA CYS A 127 0.69 1.19 -6.04
C CYS A 127 1.57 2.39 -5.67
N SER A 128 2.69 2.59 -6.39
CA SER A 128 3.58 3.72 -6.15
C SER A 128 2.93 5.06 -6.56
N TYR A 129 2.14 5.07 -7.64
CA TYR A 129 1.41 6.25 -8.10
C TYR A 129 0.38 6.74 -7.08
N ASN A 130 -0.40 5.84 -6.51
CA ASN A 130 -1.42 6.19 -5.52
C ASN A 130 -0.84 6.60 -4.14
N ARG A 131 0.47 6.44 -3.94
CA ARG A 131 1.20 6.97 -2.78
C ARG A 131 1.68 8.41 -2.99
N ILE A 132 1.49 8.99 -4.19
CA ILE A 132 1.79 10.40 -4.44
C ILE A 132 0.84 11.23 -3.59
N ASP A 133 1.42 12.00 -2.68
CA ASP A 133 0.70 12.89 -1.77
C ASP A 133 0.88 14.36 -2.22
N ARG A 134 0.91 15.28 -1.29
CA ARG A 134 1.04 16.71 -1.53
C ARG A 134 2.39 17.07 -2.14
N ILE A 135 2.37 18.10 -2.99
CA ILE A 135 3.52 18.60 -3.75
C ILE A 135 4.69 19.09 -2.87
N ASP A 136 4.42 19.42 -1.61
CA ASP A 136 5.42 19.92 -0.65
C ASP A 136 6.05 18.81 0.21
N ARG A 137 5.75 17.54 -0.08
CA ARG A 137 6.20 16.37 0.67
C ARG A 137 7.14 15.47 -0.13
N ASP A 138 7.09 14.19 0.18
CA ASP A 138 7.91 13.16 -0.42
C ASP A 138 7.56 12.92 -1.90
N THR A 139 8.60 12.82 -2.73
CA THR A 139 8.49 12.56 -4.17
C THR A 139 8.78 11.11 -4.55
N SER A 140 9.07 10.24 -3.57
CA SER A 140 9.47 8.84 -3.84
C SER A 140 8.40 8.08 -4.61
N GLY A 141 7.12 8.22 -4.25
CA GLY A 141 6.01 7.61 -4.96
C GLY A 141 5.97 7.96 -6.45
N ALA A 142 6.22 9.23 -6.79
CA ALA A 142 6.25 9.67 -8.19
C ALA A 142 7.44 9.05 -8.94
N ILE A 143 8.63 9.07 -8.35
CA ILE A 143 9.84 8.49 -8.96
C ILE A 143 9.69 6.99 -9.15
N GLU A 144 9.25 6.26 -8.14
CA GLU A 144 9.05 4.81 -8.20
C GLU A 144 7.97 4.42 -9.22
N SER A 145 6.89 5.21 -9.32
CA SER A 145 5.83 4.94 -10.29
C SER A 145 6.33 5.10 -11.72
N ILE A 146 7.10 6.16 -12.02
CA ILE A 146 7.70 6.37 -13.34
C ILE A 146 8.59 5.17 -13.69
N GLN A 147 9.49 4.76 -12.79
CA GLN A 147 10.38 3.63 -13.01
C GLN A 147 9.61 2.33 -13.31
N SER A 148 8.59 2.03 -12.50
CA SER A 148 7.77 0.82 -12.67
C SER A 148 7.01 0.81 -13.99
N PHE A 149 6.43 1.95 -14.40
CA PHE A 149 5.74 2.05 -15.69
C PHE A 149 6.71 2.01 -16.87
N GLU A 150 7.91 2.60 -16.78
CA GLU A 150 8.93 2.47 -17.80
C GLU A 150 9.41 1.04 -17.96
N GLU A 151 9.54 0.27 -16.88
CA GLU A 151 9.83 -1.17 -16.92
C GLU A 151 8.75 -1.93 -17.68
N LEU A 152 7.47 -1.67 -17.36
CA LEU A 152 6.35 -2.24 -18.09
C LEU A 152 6.42 -1.93 -19.60
N LEU A 153 6.66 -0.66 -19.97
CA LEU A 153 6.73 -0.24 -21.38
C LEU A 153 7.89 -0.89 -22.12
N ARG A 154 9.02 -1.13 -21.45
CA ARG A 154 10.17 -1.85 -22.04
C ARG A 154 9.88 -3.34 -22.21
N ALA A 155 9.30 -3.99 -21.20
CA ALA A 155 9.05 -5.43 -21.21
C ALA A 155 7.85 -5.81 -22.07
N PHE A 156 6.79 -5.00 -22.07
CA PHE A 156 5.52 -5.28 -22.72
C PHE A 156 4.99 -4.06 -23.50
N PRO A 157 5.67 -3.63 -24.60
CA PRO A 157 5.33 -2.39 -25.32
C PRO A 157 3.93 -2.40 -25.96
N ASN A 158 3.35 -3.58 -26.16
CA ASN A 158 2.03 -3.78 -26.78
C ASN A 158 0.98 -4.25 -25.76
N SER A 159 1.21 -4.10 -24.46
CA SER A 159 0.24 -4.50 -23.44
C SER A 159 -0.98 -3.57 -23.48
N PRO A 160 -2.16 -4.03 -23.01
CA PRO A 160 -3.35 -3.18 -22.92
C PRO A 160 -3.15 -1.98 -21.97
N TYR A 161 -2.15 -2.03 -21.08
CA TYR A 161 -1.84 -0.99 -20.08
C TYR A 161 -0.88 0.09 -20.62
N THR A 162 -0.35 -0.05 -21.84
CA THR A 162 0.69 0.83 -22.40
C THR A 162 0.27 2.30 -22.42
N ASN A 163 -0.95 2.60 -22.85
CA ASN A 163 -1.43 3.98 -22.94
C ASN A 163 -1.66 4.60 -21.56
N GLU A 164 -2.23 3.84 -20.66
CA GLU A 164 -2.45 4.29 -19.27
C GLU A 164 -1.11 4.51 -18.55
N ALA A 165 -0.15 3.59 -18.67
CA ALA A 165 1.18 3.75 -18.13
C ALA A 165 1.87 5.04 -18.61
N LYS A 166 1.78 5.36 -19.92
CA LYS A 166 2.32 6.62 -20.46
C LYS A 166 1.63 7.85 -19.85
N ALA A 167 0.31 7.81 -19.69
CA ALA A 167 -0.42 8.91 -19.07
C ALA A 167 0.00 9.10 -17.59
N ARG A 168 0.18 8.00 -16.84
CA ARG A 168 0.65 8.05 -15.45
C ARG A 168 2.09 8.55 -15.33
N ILE A 169 2.98 8.16 -16.23
CA ILE A 169 4.35 8.71 -16.29
C ILE A 169 4.28 10.22 -16.50
N GLN A 170 3.47 10.69 -17.44
CA GLN A 170 3.34 12.13 -17.69
C GLN A 170 2.81 12.88 -16.47
N ALA A 171 1.78 12.36 -15.80
CA ALA A 171 1.22 12.95 -14.60
C ALA A 171 2.22 12.98 -13.43
N ALA A 172 2.93 11.87 -13.18
CA ALA A 172 3.96 11.81 -12.14
C ALA A 172 5.14 12.74 -12.45
N THR A 173 5.56 12.85 -13.72
CA THR A 173 6.60 13.80 -14.15
C THR A 173 6.15 15.23 -13.91
N GLN A 174 4.91 15.57 -14.25
CA GLN A 174 4.38 16.91 -13.99
C GLN A 174 4.32 17.23 -12.49
N PHE A 175 4.01 16.23 -11.65
CA PHE A 175 4.10 16.38 -10.20
C PHE A 175 5.52 16.72 -9.75
N LEU A 176 6.55 16.02 -10.25
CA LEU A 176 7.96 16.30 -9.92
C LEU A 176 8.38 17.71 -10.36
N ILE A 177 7.98 18.15 -11.54
CA ILE A 177 8.24 19.50 -12.05
C ILE A 177 7.62 20.55 -11.11
N ASN A 178 6.37 20.35 -10.72
CA ASN A 178 5.65 21.25 -9.82
C ASN A 178 6.28 21.26 -8.41
N HIS A 179 6.75 20.10 -7.92
CA HIS A 179 7.48 20.01 -6.66
C HIS A 179 8.74 20.85 -6.70
N GLU A 180 9.63 20.65 -7.69
CA GLU A 180 10.88 21.43 -7.84
C GLU A 180 10.59 22.92 -7.93
N PHE A 181 9.56 23.30 -8.68
CA PHE A 181 9.20 24.71 -8.78
C PHE A 181 8.66 25.27 -7.44
N SER A 182 7.94 24.50 -6.65
CA SER A 182 7.49 24.91 -5.31
C SER A 182 8.67 25.15 -4.36
N VAL A 183 9.76 24.36 -4.50
CA VAL A 183 11.02 24.57 -3.76
C VAL A 183 11.70 25.86 -4.18
N VAL A 184 11.70 26.20 -5.49
CA VAL A 184 12.18 27.49 -5.98
C VAL A 184 11.41 28.63 -5.33
N GLU A 185 10.08 28.56 -5.33
CA GLU A 185 9.22 29.57 -4.70
C GLU A 185 9.50 29.76 -3.21
N PHE A 186 9.73 28.67 -2.50
CA PHE A 186 10.11 28.71 -1.09
C PHE A 186 11.42 29.50 -0.90
N TYR A 187 12.46 29.23 -1.72
CA TYR A 187 13.72 29.95 -1.63
C TYR A 187 13.60 31.42 -2.02
N LEU A 188 12.79 31.76 -3.02
CA LEU A 188 12.51 33.15 -3.39
C LEU A 188 11.81 33.92 -2.27
N ARG A 189 10.78 33.33 -1.64
CA ARG A 189 10.08 33.92 -0.49
C ARG A 189 10.99 34.14 0.71
N THR A 190 11.93 33.23 0.93
CA THR A 190 12.91 33.33 2.05
C THR A 190 14.18 34.10 1.68
N LYS A 191 14.21 34.72 0.48
CA LYS A 191 15.34 35.51 -0.03
C LYS A 191 16.65 34.72 -0.14
N LYS A 192 16.56 33.39 -0.30
CA LYS A 192 17.73 32.53 -0.49
C LYS A 192 17.97 32.35 -2.01
N TYR A 193 18.42 33.44 -2.64
CA TYR A 193 18.46 33.49 -4.12
C TYR A 193 19.50 32.53 -4.72
N SER A 194 20.63 32.27 -4.10
CA SER A 194 21.60 31.29 -4.59
C SER A 194 21.05 29.87 -4.59
N GLN A 195 20.24 29.52 -3.57
CA GLN A 195 19.55 28.21 -3.56
C GLN A 195 18.43 28.13 -4.60
N ALA A 196 17.70 29.23 -4.82
CA ALA A 196 16.70 29.32 -5.89
C ALA A 196 17.34 29.13 -7.28
N GLU A 197 18.46 29.80 -7.54
CA GLU A 197 19.25 29.67 -8.77
C GLU A 197 19.69 28.22 -9.02
N THR A 198 20.24 27.56 -8.01
CA THR A 198 20.64 26.15 -8.11
C THR A 198 19.46 25.24 -8.50
N ARG A 199 18.28 25.45 -7.89
CA ARG A 199 17.07 24.67 -8.20
C ARG A 199 16.50 24.99 -9.59
N LEU A 200 16.53 26.25 -10.01
CA LEU A 200 16.12 26.67 -11.35
C LEU A 200 16.99 26.01 -12.42
N ASN A 201 18.31 26.04 -12.24
CA ASN A 201 19.24 25.38 -13.15
C ASN A 201 18.99 23.86 -13.21
N TYR A 202 18.74 23.20 -12.08
CA TYR A 202 18.38 21.79 -12.05
C TYR A 202 17.07 21.53 -12.81
N LEU A 203 16.02 22.31 -12.54
CA LEU A 203 14.72 22.17 -13.20
C LEU A 203 14.84 22.33 -14.72
N LEU A 204 15.56 23.34 -15.17
CA LEU A 204 15.75 23.60 -16.60
C LEU A 204 16.61 22.53 -17.30
N ALA A 205 17.57 21.94 -16.58
CA ALA A 205 18.40 20.85 -17.11
C ALA A 205 17.59 19.53 -17.23
N MET A 206 16.77 19.23 -16.23
CA MET A 206 15.98 17.99 -16.20
C MET A 206 14.70 18.06 -17.04
N TYR A 207 14.07 19.24 -17.11
CA TYR A 207 12.75 19.42 -17.75
C TYR A 207 12.72 20.66 -18.65
N PRO A 208 13.58 20.73 -19.69
CA PRO A 208 13.76 21.93 -20.53
C PRO A 208 12.50 22.36 -21.29
N ASP A 209 11.61 21.39 -21.58
CA ASP A 209 10.39 21.58 -22.36
C ASP A 209 9.12 21.61 -21.50
N SER A 210 9.29 21.69 -20.17
CA SER A 210 8.15 21.75 -19.25
C SER A 210 7.37 23.06 -19.38
N SER A 211 6.09 23.04 -19.01
CA SER A 211 5.23 24.24 -19.01
C SER A 211 5.76 25.37 -18.10
N VAL A 212 6.57 25.03 -17.09
CA VAL A 212 7.17 26.00 -16.16
C VAL A 212 8.55 26.51 -16.64
N ALA A 213 9.17 25.89 -17.65
CA ALA A 213 10.52 26.23 -18.10
C ALA A 213 10.67 27.69 -18.58
N PRO A 214 9.73 28.29 -19.35
CA PRO A 214 9.82 29.69 -19.72
C PRO A 214 9.87 30.62 -18.50
N LYS A 215 9.08 30.30 -17.49
CA LYS A 215 9.02 31.04 -16.26
C LYS A 215 10.28 30.87 -15.41
N ALA A 216 10.78 29.64 -15.34
CA ALA A 216 12.02 29.34 -14.63
C ALA A 216 13.20 30.13 -15.21
N ARG A 217 13.29 30.24 -16.55
CA ARG A 217 14.32 31.05 -17.25
C ARG A 217 14.20 32.53 -16.89
N GLU A 218 12.99 33.12 -16.98
CA GLU A 218 12.76 34.53 -16.62
C GLU A 218 13.19 34.84 -15.16
N ILE A 219 12.87 33.96 -14.21
CA ILE A 219 13.27 34.14 -12.81
C ILE A 219 14.80 34.04 -12.67
N LEU A 220 15.43 33.10 -13.38
CA LEU A 220 16.87 32.91 -13.38
C LEU A 220 17.57 34.16 -13.88
N ASP A 221 17.16 34.72 -15.03
CA ASP A 221 17.69 35.95 -15.61
C ASP A 221 17.59 37.14 -14.63
N LEU A 222 16.46 37.27 -13.91
CA LEU A 222 16.28 38.31 -12.89
C LEU A 222 17.22 38.15 -11.70
N ILE A 223 17.49 36.91 -11.25
CA ILE A 223 18.45 36.66 -10.17
C ILE A 223 19.87 37.00 -10.62
N GLU A 224 20.27 36.57 -11.81
CA GLU A 224 21.61 36.86 -12.38
C GLU A 224 21.81 38.34 -12.62
N ALA A 225 20.78 39.08 -13.01
CA ALA A 225 20.82 40.54 -13.15
C ALA A 225 20.86 41.31 -11.82
N GLY A 226 20.83 40.61 -10.66
CA GLY A 226 20.79 41.24 -9.34
C GLY A 226 19.46 41.93 -8.99
N THR A 227 18.39 41.65 -9.75
CA THR A 227 17.04 42.20 -9.55
C THR A 227 16.02 41.09 -9.28
N PRO A 228 16.23 40.26 -8.26
CA PRO A 228 15.37 39.12 -8.00
C PRO A 228 13.90 39.54 -7.77
N PRO A 229 12.94 38.73 -8.16
CA PRO A 229 11.51 39.07 -8.01
C PRO A 229 11.15 39.33 -6.56
N ARG A 230 10.54 40.51 -6.33
CA ARG A 230 10.08 40.94 -5.00
C ARG A 230 8.70 40.39 -4.70
N TYR A 231 8.31 40.37 -3.41
CA TYR A 231 7.03 39.92 -2.88
C TYR A 231 5.83 40.25 -3.79
N GLY A 232 5.04 39.23 -4.14
CA GLY A 232 3.87 39.36 -4.98
C GLY A 232 3.63 38.19 -5.95
N LEU A 233 4.49 37.20 -5.92
CA LEU A 233 4.37 36.01 -6.78
C LEU A 233 3.00 35.29 -6.67
N GLY A 234 2.33 35.35 -5.53
CA GLY A 234 0.99 34.76 -5.34
C GLY A 234 -0.10 35.31 -6.27
N HIS A 235 0.02 36.52 -6.79
CA HIS A 235 -0.92 37.06 -7.79
C HIS A 235 -0.60 36.55 -9.21
N TRP A 236 0.62 36.16 -9.43
CA TRP A 236 1.19 35.72 -10.70
C TRP A 236 0.88 34.26 -10.99
N PHE A 237 0.83 33.40 -9.93
CA PHE A 237 0.54 31.97 -10.02
C PHE A 237 -0.96 31.66 -10.14
N LYS A 238 -1.85 32.61 -9.95
CA LYS A 238 -3.30 32.43 -10.21
C LYS A 238 -3.63 32.08 -11.66
N ASN A 239 -2.71 32.32 -12.60
CA ASN A 239 -2.87 32.05 -14.02
C ASN A 239 -2.06 30.85 -14.53
N LEU A 240 -1.27 30.17 -13.69
CA LEU A 240 -0.83 28.81 -14.01
C LEU A 240 -2.04 27.90 -13.77
N SER A 241 -2.71 27.52 -14.83
CA SER A 241 -3.62 26.38 -14.80
C SER A 241 -2.76 25.17 -14.44
N LEU A 242 -2.71 24.84 -13.15
CA LEU A 242 -2.29 23.51 -12.74
C LEU A 242 -3.23 22.58 -13.49
N PRO A 243 -2.74 21.58 -14.23
CA PRO A 243 -3.61 20.54 -14.73
C PRO A 243 -4.42 20.05 -13.53
N ASP A 244 -5.74 20.01 -13.64
CA ASP A 244 -6.64 19.43 -12.66
C ASP A 244 -6.37 17.92 -12.57
N TRP A 245 -5.22 17.57 -11.99
CA TRP A 245 -4.88 16.16 -11.73
C TRP A 245 -5.75 15.56 -10.61
N MET A 246 -6.50 16.40 -9.90
CA MET A 246 -7.50 15.96 -8.94
C MET A 246 -8.81 15.49 -9.59
N ASP A 247 -9.10 15.88 -10.83
CA ASP A 247 -10.29 15.41 -11.57
C ASP A 247 -10.19 13.96 -12.05
N PHE A 248 -9.05 13.28 -11.82
CA PHE A 248 -8.88 11.86 -12.13
C PHE A 248 -9.15 10.92 -10.92
N MET A 249 -9.62 11.46 -9.78
CA MET A 249 -9.91 10.68 -8.56
C MET A 249 -11.42 10.54 -8.26
N ASP A 250 -12.31 10.96 -9.17
CA ASP A 250 -13.76 10.71 -9.10
C ASP A 250 -14.18 9.50 -9.96
#